data_9a7bb08d6840e5d931212e755f3e0a54
#
_entry.id   9a7bb08d6840e5d931212e755f3e0a54
#
_cell.length_a   1.000
_cell.length_b   1.000
_cell.length_c   1.000
_cell.angle_alpha   90.00
_cell.angle_beta   90.00
_cell.angle_gamma   90.00
#
_symmetry.space_group_name_H-M   'P 1'
#
loop_
_entity.id
_entity.type
_entity.pdbx_description
1 polymer ?
#
loop_
_entity_poly.entity_id
_entity_poly.type
_entity_poly.pdbx_seq_one_letter_code
_entity_poly.pdbx_strand_id
1 'polypeptide(L)' 'MKFLITNMTCGGCARGVTRAIEKVDAQAKVNVDLDSKWVDVDSTATAADLAAALTAADFPPQDQA' A
#
# COMPACT_ATOMS: atom_id res chain seq x y z
N MET A 1 3.10 -8.60 -4.75
CA MET A 1 2.56 -7.52 -5.59
C MET A 1 3.12 -6.17 -5.13
N LYS A 2 3.25 -5.24 -6.03
CA LYS A 2 3.85 -3.93 -5.75
C LYS A 2 2.92 -2.81 -6.22
N PHE A 3 2.87 -1.74 -5.44
CA PHE A 3 2.07 -0.55 -5.78
C PHE A 3 2.97 0.68 -5.74
N LEU A 4 2.89 1.53 -6.74
CA LEU A 4 3.58 2.82 -6.74
C LEU A 4 2.64 3.87 -6.14
N ILE A 5 3.03 4.44 -5.01
CA ILE A 5 2.22 5.44 -4.30
C ILE A 5 3.05 6.72 -4.17
N THR A 6 2.87 7.63 -5.11
CA THR A 6 3.73 8.81 -5.26
C THR A 6 3.51 9.89 -4.20
N ASN A 7 2.36 9.91 -3.54
CA ASN A 7 2.08 10.87 -2.46
C ASN A 7 2.52 10.39 -1.08
N MET A 8 3.24 9.30 -1.02
CA MET A 8 3.80 8.76 0.22
C MET A 8 5.14 9.45 0.48
N THR A 9 5.18 10.38 1.43
CA THR A 9 6.34 11.28 1.58
C THR A 9 7.05 11.17 2.93
N CYS A 10 6.49 10.45 3.90
CA CYS A 10 7.07 10.36 5.24
C CYS A 10 6.70 9.06 5.95
N GLY A 11 7.30 8.82 7.12
CA GLY A 11 7.03 7.61 7.91
C GLY A 11 5.58 7.48 8.36
N GLY A 12 4.88 8.60 8.58
CA GLY A 12 3.45 8.59 8.91
C GLY A 12 2.62 8.09 7.74
N CYS A 13 2.99 8.44 6.52
CA CYS A 13 2.35 7.93 5.30
C CYS A 13 2.56 6.42 5.16
N ALA A 14 3.77 5.95 5.43
CA ALA A 14 4.08 4.52 5.40
C ALA A 14 3.18 3.73 6.36
N ARG A 15 2.95 4.26 7.55
CA ARG A 15 2.05 3.63 8.52
C ARG A 15 0.61 3.63 8.05
N GLY A 16 0.16 4.72 7.45
CA GLY A 16 -1.18 4.83 6.88
C GLY A 16 -1.42 3.81 5.78
N VAL A 17 -0.45 3.66 4.89
CA VAL A 17 -0.48 2.65 3.83
C VAL A 17 -0.54 1.24 4.42
N THR A 18 0.32 0.94 5.39
CA THR A 18 0.35 -0.37 6.04
C THR A 18 -0.99 -0.69 6.70
N ARG A 19 -1.57 0.28 7.42
CA ARG A 19 -2.87 0.09 8.08
C ARG A 19 -3.99 -0.14 7.08
N ALA A 20 -3.99 0.58 5.97
CA ALA A 20 -5.00 0.39 4.93
C ALA A 20 -4.97 -1.03 4.38
N ILE A 21 -3.78 -1.57 4.15
CA ILE A 21 -3.60 -2.93 3.68
C ILE A 21 -4.02 -3.95 4.75
N GLU A 22 -3.65 -3.72 6.00
CA GLU A 22 -4.00 -4.62 7.11
C GLU A 22 -5.50 -4.67 7.38
N LYS A 23 -6.25 -3.65 7.04
CA LYS A 23 -7.71 -3.67 7.13
C LYS A 23 -8.34 -4.66 6.17
N VAL A 24 -7.70 -4.89 5.03
CA VAL A 24 -8.17 -5.89 4.04
C VAL A 24 -7.67 -7.28 4.42
N ASP A 25 -6.41 -7.37 4.85
CA ASP A 25 -5.78 -8.63 5.22
C ASP A 25 -4.83 -8.38 6.40
N ALA A 26 -5.25 -8.77 7.60
CA ALA A 26 -4.46 -8.59 8.82
C ALA A 26 -3.16 -9.40 8.81
N GLN A 27 -3.04 -10.41 7.95
CA GLN A 27 -1.85 -11.25 7.82
C GLN A 27 -0.90 -10.76 6.74
N ALA A 28 -1.23 -9.68 6.05
CA ALA A 28 -0.40 -9.15 4.97
C ALA A 28 0.96 -8.69 5.49
N LYS A 29 2.00 -8.96 4.70
CA LYS A 29 3.33 -8.43 4.93
C LYS A 29 3.54 -7.25 4.00
N VAL A 30 3.94 -6.12 4.57
CA VAL A 30 4.05 -4.87 3.84
C VAL A 30 5.46 -4.31 3.99
N ASN A 31 6.13 -4.07 2.88
CA ASN A 31 7.42 -3.39 2.81
C ASN A 31 7.26 -2.08 2.06
N VAL A 32 7.56 -0.98 2.72
CA VAL A 32 7.44 0.36 2.13
C VAL A 32 8.82 0.91 1.84
N ASP A 33 9.05 1.34 0.60
CA ASP A 33 10.26 2.04 0.19
C ASP A 33 9.88 3.50 -0.11
N LEU A 34 10.21 4.39 0.81
CA LEU A 34 9.90 5.82 0.67
C LEU A 34 10.71 6.49 -0.43
N ASP A 35 11.90 6.00 -0.73
CA ASP A 35 12.75 6.58 -1.77
C ASP A 35 12.18 6.33 -3.16
N SER A 36 11.81 5.10 -3.45
CA SER A 36 11.26 4.71 -4.75
C SER A 36 9.75 4.89 -4.84
N LYS A 37 9.07 5.07 -3.70
CA LYS A 37 7.61 5.16 -3.59
C LYS A 37 6.89 3.84 -3.90
N TRP A 38 7.60 2.74 -3.93
CA TRP A 38 7.02 1.42 -4.13
C TRP A 38 6.69 0.76 -2.79
N VAL A 39 5.53 0.12 -2.75
CA VAL A 39 5.07 -0.69 -1.62
C VAL A 39 4.97 -2.13 -2.09
N ASP A 40 5.73 -3.02 -1.46
CA ASP A 40 5.69 -4.45 -1.75
C ASP A 40 4.77 -5.13 -0.73
N VAL A 41 3.79 -5.88 -1.22
CA VAL A 41 2.77 -6.52 -0.38
C VAL A 41 2.74 -8.02 -0.65
N ASP A 42 2.87 -8.79 0.42
CA ASP A 42 2.65 -10.23 0.39
C ASP A 42 1.31 -10.52 1.09
N SER A 43 0.29 -10.84 0.32
CA SER A 43 -1.08 -10.98 0.80
C SER A 43 -1.88 -11.94 -0.09
N THR A 44 -2.90 -12.56 0.49
CA THR A 44 -3.87 -13.38 -0.25
C THR A 44 -5.01 -12.55 -0.84
N ALA A 45 -5.12 -11.28 -0.44
CA ALA A 45 -6.12 -10.36 -1.00
C ALA A 45 -5.79 -10.04 -2.46
N THR A 46 -6.81 -9.64 -3.23
CA THR A 46 -6.59 -9.25 -4.62
C THR A 46 -5.96 -7.86 -4.71
N ALA A 47 -5.25 -7.61 -5.80
CA ALA A 47 -4.69 -6.28 -6.06
C ALA A 47 -5.79 -5.21 -6.13
N ALA A 48 -6.95 -5.55 -6.70
CA ALA A 48 -8.10 -4.64 -6.78
C ALA A 48 -8.61 -4.24 -5.39
N ASP A 49 -8.72 -5.20 -4.47
CA ASP A 49 -9.16 -4.94 -3.09
C ASP A 49 -8.16 -4.05 -2.35
N LEU A 50 -6.87 -4.33 -2.50
CA LEU A 50 -5.81 -3.53 -1.88
C LEU A 50 -5.76 -2.12 -2.46
N ALA A 51 -5.90 -1.98 -3.78
CA ALA A 51 -5.92 -0.68 -4.44
C ALA A 51 -7.11 0.17 -3.97
N ALA A 52 -8.28 -0.45 -3.82
CA ALA A 52 -9.47 0.24 -3.32
C ALA A 52 -9.26 0.73 -1.88
N ALA A 53 -8.67 -0.09 -1.02
CA ALA A 53 -8.37 0.29 0.36
C ALA A 53 -7.36 1.44 0.43
N LEU A 54 -6.32 1.38 -0.39
CA LEU A 54 -5.31 2.44 -0.46
C LEU A 54 -5.92 3.75 -0.95
N THR A 55 -6.77 3.70 -1.97
CA THR A 55 -7.47 4.88 -2.48
C THR A 55 -8.38 5.51 -1.41
N ALA A 56 -9.10 4.67 -0.66
CA ALA A 56 -9.97 5.14 0.43
C ALA A 56 -9.16 5.80 1.56
N ALA A 57 -7.90 5.42 1.72
CA ALA A 57 -7.00 6.00 2.72
C ALA A 57 -6.21 7.21 2.22
N ASP A 58 -6.54 7.74 1.04
CA ASP A 58 -5.85 8.86 0.37
C ASP A 58 -4.45 8.51 -0.16
N PHE A 59 -4.21 7.23 -0.42
CA PHE A 59 -2.95 6.76 -1.02
C PHE A 59 -3.23 5.99 -2.31
N PRO A 60 -3.84 6.62 -3.33
CA PRO A 60 -4.19 5.91 -4.56
C PRO A 60 -2.93 5.41 -5.28
N PRO A 61 -2.84 4.12 -5.62
CA PRO A 61 -1.71 3.63 -6.39
C PRO A 61 -1.69 4.25 -7.78
N GLN A 62 -0.51 4.70 -8.20
CA GLN A 62 -0.31 5.26 -9.54
C GLN A 62 0.07 4.19 -10.54
N ASP A 63 0.63 3.07 -10.06
CA ASP A 63 1.02 1.95 -10.89
C ASP A 63 1.04 0.68 -10.02
N GLN A 64 1.09 -0.46 -10.69
CA GLN A 64 1.04 -1.76 -10.04
C GLN A 64 1.93 -2.75 -10.79
N ALA A 65 2.71 -3.50 -10.05
CA ALA A 65 3.57 -4.54 -10.62
C ALA A 65 3.40 -5.88 -9.91
#